data_ff52258486860f75e0e5d5b0226bed15
#
_entry.id   ff52258486860f75e0e5d5b0226bed15
#
_cell.length_a   1.000
_cell.length_b   1.000
_cell.length_c   1.000
_cell.angle_alpha   90.00
_cell.angle_beta   90.00
_cell.angle_gamma   90.00
#
_symmetry.space_group_name_H-M   'P 1'
#
loop_
_entity.id
_entity.type
_entity.pdbx_description
1 polymer ?
#
loop_
_entity_poly.entity_id
_entity_poly.type
_entity_poly.pdbx_seq_one_letter_code
_entity_poly.pdbx_strand_id
1 'polypeptide(L)'
;MSKIDYQALRAKAEKATCGEWSLEYGKSRFDGDDALIHREVAGYIPICRIEGAHPESGFDEDFQIEQQANAEFIAAANPATVTALLDELERNQQYIKRRDQENEEIALTVGRLRVELEGKDSKIANLTAERDALREGE
;
A
#
# COMPACT_ATOMS: atom_id res chain seq x y z
N MET A 1 8.17 -14.62 9.55
CA MET A 1 7.90 -14.39 8.12
C MET A 1 9.07 -13.69 7.46
N SER A 2 9.46 -14.15 6.29
CA SER A 2 10.47 -13.46 5.51
C SER A 2 9.92 -12.12 5.04
N LYS A 3 10.80 -11.14 4.97
CA LYS A 3 10.45 -9.81 4.49
C LYS A 3 10.09 -9.85 3.01
N ILE A 4 9.03 -9.15 2.61
CA ILE A 4 8.63 -9.08 1.21
C ILE A 4 9.62 -8.20 0.43
N ASP A 5 10.11 -8.73 -0.67
CA ASP A 5 10.92 -7.96 -1.61
C ASP A 5 9.99 -7.33 -2.66
N TYR A 6 9.59 -6.09 -2.42
CA TYR A 6 8.62 -5.40 -3.27
C TYR A 6 9.16 -5.13 -4.69
N GLN A 7 10.46 -4.89 -4.82
CA GLN A 7 11.07 -4.65 -6.14
C GLN A 7 11.10 -5.92 -6.97
N ALA A 8 11.44 -7.05 -6.36
CA ALA A 8 11.42 -8.34 -7.03
C ALA A 8 10.01 -8.72 -7.46
N LEU A 9 9.01 -8.46 -6.61
CA LEU A 9 7.61 -8.73 -6.92
C LEU A 9 7.13 -7.86 -8.08
N ARG A 10 7.48 -6.58 -8.09
CA ARG A 10 7.15 -5.65 -9.18
C ARG A 10 7.77 -6.14 -10.50
N ALA A 11 9.04 -6.52 -10.48
CA ALA A 11 9.72 -7.02 -11.67
C ALA A 11 9.04 -8.26 -12.25
N LYS A 12 8.59 -9.17 -11.39
CA LYS A 12 7.85 -10.36 -11.82
C LYS A 12 6.49 -10.01 -12.40
N ALA A 13 5.78 -9.06 -11.79
CA ALA A 13 4.49 -8.60 -12.30
C ALA A 13 4.63 -7.95 -13.68
N GLU A 14 5.68 -7.16 -13.89
CA GLU A 14 5.93 -6.50 -15.18
C GLU A 14 6.24 -7.49 -16.31
N LYS A 15 6.85 -8.62 -15.99
CA LYS A 15 7.19 -9.66 -16.97
C LYS A 15 6.04 -10.64 -17.23
N ALA A 16 5.09 -10.74 -16.32
CA ALA A 16 3.95 -11.64 -16.48
C ALA A 16 2.99 -11.12 -17.55
N THR A 17 2.10 -11.98 -18.02
CA THR A 17 1.09 -11.58 -19.00
C THR A 17 0.27 -10.41 -18.48
N CYS A 18 0.39 -9.24 -19.10
CA CYS A 18 -0.27 -8.02 -18.68
C CYS A 18 -1.77 -8.06 -18.96
N GLY A 19 -2.51 -7.23 -18.23
CA GLY A 19 -3.96 -7.13 -18.34
C GLY A 19 -4.66 -7.88 -17.23
N GLU A 20 -5.97 -7.85 -17.27
CA GLU A 20 -6.81 -8.58 -16.34
C GLU A 20 -6.88 -10.06 -16.71
N TRP A 21 -6.86 -10.89 -15.70
CA TRP A 21 -7.02 -12.33 -15.87
C TRP A 21 -8.46 -12.70 -15.57
N SER A 22 -9.07 -13.42 -16.50
CA SER A 22 -10.45 -13.87 -16.39
C SER A 22 -10.52 -15.34 -15.97
N LEU A 23 -11.56 -15.66 -15.23
CA LEU A 23 -11.83 -17.01 -14.76
C LEU A 23 -13.00 -17.60 -15.53
N GLU A 24 -12.85 -18.82 -16.03
CA GLU A 24 -13.94 -19.59 -16.60
C GLU A 24 -13.80 -21.04 -16.18
N TYR A 25 -14.88 -21.80 -16.30
CA TYR A 25 -14.84 -23.22 -16.01
C TYR A 25 -14.74 -24.00 -17.32
N GLY A 26 -13.96 -25.09 -17.29
CA GLY A 26 -13.75 -25.92 -18.43
C GLY A 26 -15.04 -26.56 -18.93
N LYS A 27 -15.14 -26.74 -20.24
CA LYS A 27 -16.32 -27.29 -20.90
C LYS A 27 -16.03 -28.55 -21.71
N SER A 28 -14.73 -28.83 -21.94
CA SER A 28 -14.31 -29.98 -22.69
C SER A 28 -14.11 -31.18 -21.79
N ARG A 29 -13.99 -32.33 -22.42
CA ARG A 29 -13.72 -33.58 -21.75
C ARG A 29 -12.37 -33.57 -21.00
N PHE A 30 -11.44 -32.73 -21.41
CA PHE A 30 -10.09 -32.65 -20.81
C PHE A 30 -9.97 -31.64 -19.67
N ASP A 31 -10.88 -30.67 -19.58
CA ASP A 31 -10.85 -29.62 -18.57
C ASP A 31 -12.18 -29.44 -17.83
N GLY A 32 -13.08 -30.43 -17.97
CA GLY A 32 -14.42 -30.35 -17.38
C GLY A 32 -14.50 -30.33 -15.87
N ASP A 33 -13.40 -30.67 -15.19
CA ASP A 33 -13.30 -30.65 -13.74
C ASP A 33 -12.56 -29.41 -13.21
N ASP A 34 -12.10 -28.54 -14.08
CA ASP A 34 -11.14 -27.50 -13.75
C ASP A 34 -11.64 -26.09 -13.99
N ALA A 35 -11.02 -25.13 -13.31
CA ALA A 35 -11.13 -23.73 -13.63
C ALA A 35 -9.96 -23.31 -14.50
N LEU A 36 -10.21 -22.44 -15.46
CA LEU A 36 -9.22 -21.93 -16.40
C LEU A 36 -9.07 -20.44 -16.20
N ILE A 37 -7.82 -19.98 -16.07
CA ILE A 37 -7.50 -18.56 -15.94
C ILE A 37 -6.76 -18.13 -17.21
N HIS A 38 -7.24 -17.08 -17.84
CA HIS A 38 -6.73 -16.59 -19.12
C HIS A 38 -6.86 -15.07 -19.22
N ARG A 39 -6.18 -14.50 -20.21
CA ARG A 39 -6.33 -13.09 -20.55
C ARG A 39 -6.97 -13.02 -21.94
N GLU A 40 -8.06 -12.27 -22.08
CA GLU A 40 -8.76 -12.09 -23.36
C GLU A 40 -8.37 -10.82 -24.11
N VAL A 41 -8.15 -9.73 -23.38
CA VAL A 41 -7.83 -8.43 -23.97
C VAL A 41 -6.49 -8.50 -24.71
N ALA A 42 -6.47 -8.03 -25.96
CA ALA A 42 -5.29 -8.10 -26.86
C ALA A 42 -4.90 -9.53 -27.24
N GLY A 43 -5.89 -10.45 -27.26
CA GLY A 43 -5.71 -11.84 -27.67
C GLY A 43 -5.71 -12.81 -26.49
N TYR A 44 -6.27 -13.99 -26.74
CA TYR A 44 -6.38 -15.02 -25.72
C TYR A 44 -5.00 -15.60 -25.39
N ILE A 45 -4.65 -15.56 -24.10
CA ILE A 45 -3.45 -16.22 -23.58
C ILE A 45 -3.85 -17.03 -22.36
N PRO A 46 -3.65 -18.37 -22.35
CA PRO A 46 -3.91 -19.15 -21.15
C PRO A 46 -2.84 -18.88 -20.09
N ILE A 47 -3.28 -18.71 -18.84
CA ILE A 47 -2.38 -18.45 -17.72
C ILE A 47 -2.15 -19.73 -16.90
N CYS A 48 -3.23 -20.30 -16.38
CA CYS A 48 -3.14 -21.52 -15.60
C CYS A 48 -4.48 -22.24 -15.52
N ARG A 49 -4.44 -23.43 -14.95
CA ARG A 49 -5.58 -24.30 -14.77
C ARG A 49 -5.58 -24.78 -13.34
N ILE A 50 -6.73 -24.69 -12.68
CA ILE A 50 -6.90 -25.08 -11.28
C ILE A 50 -7.73 -26.36 -11.23
N GLU A 51 -7.09 -27.45 -10.85
CA GLU A 51 -7.72 -28.76 -10.81
C GLU A 51 -8.84 -28.84 -9.80
N GLY A 52 -9.93 -29.47 -10.20
CA GLY A 52 -11.05 -29.76 -9.30
C GLY A 52 -11.92 -28.57 -8.92
N ALA A 53 -11.66 -27.39 -9.46
CA ALA A 53 -12.41 -26.19 -9.11
C ALA A 53 -13.79 -26.12 -9.78
N HIS A 54 -14.03 -26.90 -10.83
CA HIS A 54 -15.32 -26.87 -11.53
C HIS A 54 -16.45 -27.28 -10.56
N PRO A 55 -17.59 -26.54 -10.54
CA PRO A 55 -18.70 -26.88 -9.66
C PRO A 55 -19.25 -28.31 -9.85
N GLU A 56 -19.07 -28.86 -11.04
CA GLU A 56 -19.50 -30.22 -11.38
C GLU A 56 -18.36 -31.24 -11.41
N SER A 57 -17.21 -30.90 -10.79
CA SER A 57 -16.10 -31.84 -10.75
C SER A 57 -16.43 -33.05 -9.89
N GLY A 58 -15.77 -34.18 -10.15
CA GLY A 58 -15.95 -35.39 -9.38
C GLY A 58 -15.21 -35.42 -8.04
N PHE A 59 -14.59 -34.30 -7.66
CA PHE A 59 -13.82 -34.20 -6.42
C PHE A 59 -14.70 -33.93 -5.21
N ASP A 60 -14.13 -34.13 -4.02
CA ASP A 60 -14.78 -33.83 -2.75
C ASP A 60 -15.23 -32.36 -2.68
N GLU A 61 -16.36 -32.11 -2.08
CA GLU A 61 -16.97 -30.79 -2.00
C GLU A 61 -16.04 -29.75 -1.33
N ASP A 62 -15.39 -30.14 -0.25
CA ASP A 62 -14.46 -29.24 0.45
C ASP A 62 -13.28 -28.88 -0.43
N PHE A 63 -12.76 -29.84 -1.19
CA PHE A 63 -11.69 -29.63 -2.16
C PHE A 63 -12.14 -28.70 -3.30
N GLN A 64 -13.35 -28.90 -3.83
CA GLN A 64 -13.91 -28.04 -4.86
C GLN A 64 -14.00 -26.59 -4.40
N ILE A 65 -14.52 -26.37 -3.19
CA ILE A 65 -14.68 -25.02 -2.61
C ILE A 65 -13.33 -24.35 -2.43
N GLU A 66 -12.36 -25.07 -1.91
CA GLU A 66 -11.02 -24.55 -1.70
C GLU A 66 -10.36 -24.19 -3.03
N GLN A 67 -10.47 -25.06 -4.04
CA GLN A 67 -9.89 -24.80 -5.36
C GLN A 67 -10.59 -23.67 -6.09
N GLN A 68 -11.90 -23.52 -5.91
CA GLN A 68 -12.63 -22.35 -6.44
C GLN A 68 -12.12 -21.06 -5.82
N ALA A 69 -11.91 -21.04 -4.49
CA ALA A 69 -11.35 -19.88 -3.81
C ALA A 69 -9.93 -19.57 -4.29
N ASN A 70 -9.11 -20.60 -4.50
CA ASN A 70 -7.76 -20.45 -5.04
C ASN A 70 -7.79 -19.84 -6.45
N ALA A 71 -8.70 -20.34 -7.31
CA ALA A 71 -8.85 -19.84 -8.67
C ALA A 71 -9.26 -18.37 -8.67
N GLU A 72 -10.24 -18.00 -7.86
CA GLU A 72 -10.71 -16.62 -7.74
C GLU A 72 -9.59 -15.70 -7.23
N PHE A 73 -8.83 -16.16 -6.24
CA PHE A 73 -7.70 -15.39 -5.70
C PHE A 73 -6.63 -15.17 -6.76
N ILE A 74 -6.23 -16.22 -7.48
CA ILE A 74 -5.19 -16.12 -8.52
C ILE A 74 -5.64 -15.15 -9.63
N ALA A 75 -6.88 -15.26 -10.09
CA ALA A 75 -7.39 -14.36 -11.12
C ALA A 75 -7.42 -12.90 -10.65
N ALA A 76 -7.86 -12.67 -9.40
CA ALA A 76 -7.93 -11.33 -8.82
C ALA A 76 -6.54 -10.73 -8.57
N ALA A 77 -5.55 -11.57 -8.23
CA ALA A 77 -4.18 -11.16 -7.94
C ALA A 77 -3.31 -11.11 -9.19
N ASN A 78 -3.89 -10.72 -10.31
CA ASN A 78 -3.17 -10.56 -11.58
C ASN A 78 -2.12 -9.44 -11.51
N PRO A 79 -1.21 -9.36 -12.51
CA PRO A 79 -0.14 -8.36 -12.48
C PRO A 79 -0.62 -6.92 -12.37
N ALA A 80 -1.75 -6.58 -12.99
CA ALA A 80 -2.31 -5.22 -12.90
C ALA A 80 -2.71 -4.88 -11.47
N THR A 81 -3.37 -5.80 -10.77
CA THR A 81 -3.76 -5.63 -9.37
C THR A 81 -2.55 -5.50 -8.47
N VAL A 82 -1.56 -6.38 -8.65
CA VAL A 82 -0.33 -6.36 -7.84
C VAL A 82 0.43 -5.05 -8.06
N THR A 83 0.56 -4.60 -9.30
CA THR A 83 1.23 -3.34 -9.62
C THR A 83 0.51 -2.15 -9.00
N ALA A 84 -0.82 -2.13 -9.07
CA ALA A 84 -1.63 -1.07 -8.47
C ALA A 84 -1.44 -1.01 -6.94
N LEU A 85 -1.41 -2.15 -6.28
CA LEU A 85 -1.16 -2.23 -4.83
C LEU A 85 0.25 -1.76 -4.47
N LEU A 86 1.26 -2.12 -5.27
CA LEU A 86 2.64 -1.67 -5.06
C LEU A 86 2.76 -0.17 -5.25
N ASP A 87 2.08 0.39 -6.25
CA ASP A 87 2.06 1.85 -6.49
C ASP A 87 1.40 2.59 -5.33
N GLU A 88 0.30 2.07 -4.80
CA GLU A 88 -0.37 2.66 -3.64
C GLU A 88 0.52 2.60 -2.40
N LEU A 89 1.18 1.47 -2.17
CA LEU A 89 2.13 1.33 -1.06
C LEU A 89 3.25 2.37 -1.16
N GLU A 90 3.82 2.54 -2.34
CA GLU A 90 4.90 3.50 -2.58
C GLU A 90 4.42 4.93 -2.33
N ARG A 91 3.24 5.30 -2.84
CA ARG A 91 2.65 6.63 -2.57
C ARG A 91 2.44 6.86 -1.08
N ASN A 92 1.94 5.85 -0.36
CA ASN A 92 1.72 5.95 1.08
C ASN A 92 3.03 6.12 1.84
N GLN A 93 4.08 5.39 1.45
CA GLN A 93 5.40 5.53 2.05
C GLN A 93 5.99 6.93 1.83
N GLN A 94 5.83 7.49 0.62
CA GLN A 94 6.27 8.85 0.31
C GLN A 94 5.49 9.88 1.11
N TYR A 95 4.18 9.67 1.27
CA TYR A 95 3.33 10.54 2.08
C TYR A 95 3.78 10.55 3.55
N ILE A 96 4.01 9.38 4.13
CA ILE A 96 4.48 9.24 5.50
C ILE A 96 5.82 9.97 5.69
N LYS A 97 6.76 9.75 4.79
CA LYS A 97 8.07 10.41 4.82
C LYS A 97 7.94 11.92 4.79
N ARG A 98 7.09 12.46 3.93
CA ARG A 98 6.83 13.89 3.83
C ARG A 98 6.23 14.44 5.12
N ARG A 99 5.25 13.72 5.70
CA ARG A 99 4.64 14.13 6.96
C ARG A 99 5.64 14.13 8.11
N ASP A 100 6.52 13.15 8.14
CA ASP A 100 7.58 13.10 9.15
C ASP A 100 8.52 14.30 9.03
N GLN A 101 8.91 14.67 7.81
CA GLN A 101 9.74 15.85 7.54
C GLN A 101 9.03 17.14 7.96
N GLU A 102 7.76 17.29 7.61
CA GLU A 102 6.96 18.44 8.02
C GLU A 102 6.85 18.54 9.54
N ASN A 103 6.66 17.41 10.21
CA ASN A 103 6.58 17.37 11.67
C ASN A 103 7.90 17.77 12.33
N GLU A 104 9.03 17.34 11.76
CA GLU A 104 10.36 17.78 12.23
C GLU A 104 10.54 19.27 12.08
N GLU A 105 10.15 19.84 10.93
CA GLU A 105 10.22 21.27 10.67
C GLU A 105 9.35 22.07 11.64
N ILE A 106 8.13 21.57 11.91
CA ILE A 106 7.23 22.18 12.89
C ILE A 106 7.85 22.16 14.27
N ALA A 107 8.44 21.03 14.69
CA ALA A 107 9.09 20.89 15.99
C ALA A 107 10.25 21.88 16.14
N LEU A 108 11.08 22.03 15.11
CA LEU A 108 12.19 22.98 15.10
C LEU A 108 11.68 24.43 15.18
N THR A 109 10.60 24.74 14.46
CA THR A 109 9.97 26.07 14.49
C THR A 109 9.42 26.38 15.87
N VAL A 110 8.73 25.43 16.51
CA VAL A 110 8.22 25.58 17.87
C VAL A 110 9.37 25.82 18.86
N GLY A 111 10.46 25.05 18.73
CA GLY A 111 11.66 25.26 19.58
C GLY A 111 12.24 26.66 19.44
N ARG A 112 12.40 27.12 18.21
CA ARG A 112 12.91 28.48 17.94
C ARG A 112 11.98 29.55 18.52
N LEU A 113 10.68 29.42 18.34
CA LEU A 113 9.70 30.37 18.84
C LEU A 113 9.69 30.41 20.37
N ARG A 114 9.89 29.27 21.04
CA ARG A 114 10.03 29.23 22.50
C ARG A 114 11.23 30.00 22.98
N VAL A 115 12.38 29.85 22.33
CA VAL A 115 13.61 30.60 22.67
C VAL A 115 13.40 32.09 22.47
N GLU A 116 12.77 32.49 21.34
CA GLU A 116 12.45 33.91 21.09
C GLU A 116 11.52 34.47 22.17
N LEU A 117 10.50 33.70 22.55
CA LEU A 117 9.54 34.11 23.55
C LEU A 117 10.22 34.31 24.94
N GLU A 118 11.05 33.34 25.33
CA GLU A 118 11.82 33.45 26.57
C GLU A 118 12.73 34.67 26.57
N GLY A 119 13.38 34.96 25.43
CA GLY A 119 14.23 36.15 25.30
C GLY A 119 13.43 37.44 25.42
N LYS A 120 12.25 37.50 24.84
CA LYS A 120 11.36 38.67 24.95
C LYS A 120 10.80 38.83 26.35
N ASP A 121 10.47 37.75 27.04
CA ASP A 121 9.99 37.78 28.42
C ASP A 121 11.08 38.32 29.34
N SER A 122 12.33 37.92 29.15
CA SER A 122 13.48 38.46 29.91
C SER A 122 13.66 39.94 29.67
N LYS A 123 13.52 40.39 28.41
CA LYS A 123 13.61 41.79 28.03
C LYS A 123 12.51 42.62 28.69
N ILE A 124 11.28 42.12 28.68
CA ILE A 124 10.14 42.76 29.32
C ILE A 124 10.39 42.90 30.84
N ALA A 125 10.89 41.84 31.49
CA ALA A 125 11.21 41.84 32.92
C ALA A 125 12.27 42.88 33.22
N ASN A 126 13.34 42.98 32.44
CA ASN A 126 14.40 43.96 32.61
C ASN A 126 13.88 45.40 32.42
N LEU A 127 13.10 45.65 31.39
CA LEU A 127 12.54 46.97 31.12
C LEU A 127 11.56 47.37 32.21
N THR A 128 10.78 46.45 32.72
CA THR A 128 9.84 46.69 33.82
C THR A 128 10.60 47.09 35.09
N ALA A 129 11.70 46.41 35.40
CA ALA A 129 12.53 46.71 36.53
C ALA A 129 13.17 48.12 36.40
N GLU A 130 13.67 48.47 35.23
CA GLU A 130 14.23 49.78 34.94
C GLU A 130 13.19 50.88 35.08
N ARG A 131 12.00 50.66 34.57
CA ARG A 131 10.89 51.61 34.70
C ARG A 131 10.51 51.84 36.15
N ASP A 132 10.41 50.79 36.94
CA ASP A 132 10.05 50.88 38.35
C ASP A 132 11.12 51.57 39.14
N ALA A 133 12.41 51.29 38.85
CA ALA A 133 13.54 51.99 39.49
C ALA A 133 13.50 53.51 39.17
N LEU A 134 13.18 53.89 37.92
CA LEU A 134 13.08 55.30 37.56
C LEU A 134 11.92 55.98 38.28
N ARG A 135 10.80 55.30 38.45
CA ARG A 135 9.64 55.83 39.20
C ARG A 135 9.94 56.04 40.66
N GLU A 136 10.70 55.13 41.29
CA GLU A 136 11.11 55.23 42.69
C GLU A 136 12.11 56.34 42.91
N GLY A 137 12.90 56.70 41.89
CA GLY A 137 13.91 57.76 41.96
C GLY A 137 13.33 59.17 41.81
N GLU A 138 12.02 59.30 41.54
CA GLU A 138 11.37 60.62 41.42
C GLU A 138 11.05 61.22 42.80
#